data_216d6b1d7d598fb83074faa38d583134
#
_entry.id   216d6b1d7d598fb83074faa38d583134
#
_cell.length_a   1.000
_cell.length_b   1.000
_cell.length_c   1.000
_cell.angle_alpha   90.00
_cell.angle_beta   90.00
_cell.angle_gamma   90.00
#
_symmetry.space_group_name_H-M   'P 1'
#
loop_
_entity.id
_entity.type
_entity.pdbx_description
1 polymer ?
#
loop_
_entity_poly.entity_id
_entity_poly.type
_entity_poly.pdbx_seq_one_letter_code
_entity_poly.pdbx_strand_id
1 'polypeptide(L)'
;MNRKHPLLLALSAAMVMGTSAPAFAAEATDAATREDVISLLWQQEGAPVINYALPFTDVADTAADAVRWAAEAKIVSGYGNGKFEPNQKITREQLAAIFYRYAAYKGYDVSVGENTNILSFADASDITPYAIPAIQWAYGSGVFLGTEEYVLPSAAVAEAEVTTMLKKVTVPPAATVVAEIPEESISLVYKGNENFVLTSKDVQEQFQLNCLVDGSYAPTLTLADLNNDGKDEIYVIFTVGAGSGFHVEGIVAYDKETLEEYFVPDPREIAE
;
A
#
# COMPACT_ATOMS: atom_id res chain seq x y z
N MET A 1 38.54 -72.49 5.90
CA MET A 1 38.12 -71.78 4.65
C MET A 1 36.81 -71.10 4.96
N ASN A 2 36.90 -69.82 5.31
CA ASN A 2 35.75 -69.02 5.70
C ASN A 2 35.14 -68.32 4.48
N ARG A 3 33.91 -68.68 4.13
CA ARG A 3 33.10 -67.93 3.17
C ARG A 3 32.22 -66.93 3.92
N LYS A 4 32.53 -65.62 3.78
CA LYS A 4 31.72 -64.53 4.20
C LYS A 4 30.62 -64.24 3.17
N HIS A 5 29.37 -64.35 3.56
CA HIS A 5 28.24 -63.87 2.75
C HIS A 5 28.07 -62.37 2.95
N PRO A 6 27.92 -61.59 1.89
CA PRO A 6 27.53 -60.19 2.06
C PRO A 6 26.02 -60.07 2.30
N LEU A 7 25.65 -59.40 3.35
CA LEU A 7 24.29 -59.01 3.70
C LEU A 7 23.85 -57.88 2.74
N LEU A 8 22.90 -58.19 1.84
CA LEU A 8 22.23 -57.15 1.05
C LEU A 8 21.27 -56.38 1.99
N LEU A 9 21.61 -55.14 2.32
CA LEU A 9 20.67 -54.20 2.90
C LEU A 9 19.77 -53.69 1.79
N ALA A 10 18.51 -54.11 1.78
CA ALA A 10 17.46 -53.48 0.98
C ALA A 10 17.10 -52.13 1.59
N LEU A 11 17.51 -51.03 0.96
CA LEU A 11 17.12 -49.68 1.32
C LEU A 11 15.73 -49.46 0.74
N SER A 12 14.68 -49.66 1.56
CA SER A 12 13.33 -49.25 1.22
C SER A 12 13.27 -47.71 1.34
N ALA A 13 13.32 -47.03 0.20
CA ALA A 13 13.00 -45.62 0.12
C ALA A 13 11.51 -45.43 0.42
N ALA A 14 11.17 -45.13 1.65
CA ALA A 14 9.87 -44.56 1.98
C ALA A 14 9.83 -43.14 1.40
N MET A 15 9.12 -42.98 0.28
CA MET A 15 8.70 -41.65 -0.21
C MET A 15 7.73 -41.06 0.82
N VAL A 16 8.25 -40.32 1.76
CA VAL A 16 7.45 -39.39 2.54
C VAL A 16 7.10 -38.24 1.58
N MET A 17 5.88 -38.28 1.06
CA MET A 17 5.26 -37.08 0.51
C MET A 17 5.02 -36.12 1.70
N GLY A 18 6.07 -35.42 2.04
CA GLY A 18 5.97 -34.27 2.94
C GLY A 18 5.28 -33.15 2.16
N THR A 19 4.02 -32.90 2.49
CA THR A 19 3.44 -31.58 2.25
C THR A 19 4.30 -30.62 3.06
N SER A 20 5.24 -29.95 2.39
CA SER A 20 5.99 -28.87 2.99
C SER A 20 4.99 -27.74 3.24
N ALA A 21 4.48 -27.65 4.48
CA ALA A 21 3.92 -26.41 4.93
C ALA A 21 4.97 -25.32 4.69
N PRO A 22 4.60 -24.16 4.12
CA PRO A 22 5.56 -23.10 3.85
C PRO A 22 6.27 -22.73 5.15
N ALA A 23 7.58 -22.53 5.07
CA ALA A 23 8.49 -22.28 6.19
C ALA A 23 8.17 -21.00 7.01
N PHE A 24 7.05 -20.31 6.75
CA PHE A 24 6.54 -19.18 7.50
C PHE A 24 5.81 -19.55 8.80
N ALA A 25 5.57 -20.82 9.08
CA ALA A 25 4.95 -21.28 10.33
C ALA A 25 5.99 -21.66 11.41
N ALA A 26 7.28 -21.35 11.25
CA ALA A 26 8.19 -21.36 12.36
C ALA A 26 7.72 -20.29 13.35
N GLU A 27 7.40 -20.69 14.59
CA GLU A 27 7.20 -19.73 15.68
C GLU A 27 8.45 -18.84 15.68
N ALA A 28 8.29 -17.60 15.20
CA ALA A 28 9.40 -16.66 15.18
C ALA A 28 9.76 -16.42 16.65
N THR A 29 10.94 -16.85 17.07
CA THR A 29 11.48 -16.60 18.42
C THR A 29 11.53 -15.09 18.69
N ASP A 30 11.55 -14.29 17.62
CA ASP A 30 11.66 -12.82 17.62
C ASP A 30 10.39 -12.19 17.01
N ALA A 31 9.20 -12.73 17.32
CA ALA A 31 7.95 -12.16 16.87
C ALA A 31 7.69 -10.84 17.62
N ALA A 32 7.43 -9.77 16.84
CA ALA A 32 7.09 -8.46 17.37
C ALA A 32 5.81 -8.52 18.21
N THR A 33 5.78 -7.75 19.28
CA THR A 33 4.57 -7.52 20.08
C THR A 33 3.79 -6.30 19.56
N ARG A 34 2.57 -6.13 20.03
CA ARG A 34 1.76 -4.93 19.74
C ARG A 34 2.44 -3.66 20.24
N GLU A 35 3.09 -3.72 21.40
CA GLU A 35 3.87 -2.61 21.98
C GLU A 35 5.06 -2.25 21.11
N ASP A 36 5.80 -3.24 20.61
CA ASP A 36 6.96 -3.00 19.73
C ASP A 36 6.58 -2.22 18.47
N VAL A 37 5.48 -2.64 17.82
CA VAL A 37 4.97 -1.94 16.62
C VAL A 37 4.60 -0.50 16.93
N ILE A 38 3.87 -0.25 18.02
CA ILE A 38 3.42 1.11 18.36
C ILE A 38 4.57 1.98 18.80
N SER A 39 5.53 1.43 19.57
CA SER A 39 6.74 2.15 19.96
C SER A 39 7.60 2.54 18.76
N LEU A 40 7.69 1.65 17.76
CA LEU A 40 8.41 1.93 16.51
C LEU A 40 7.75 3.07 15.74
N LEU A 41 6.42 3.06 15.56
CA LEU A 41 5.68 4.13 14.88
C LEU A 41 5.80 5.46 15.62
N TRP A 42 5.66 5.45 16.95
CA TRP A 42 5.78 6.63 17.78
C TRP A 42 7.17 7.26 17.71
N GLN A 43 8.23 6.45 17.72
CA GLN A 43 9.61 6.92 17.54
C GLN A 43 9.82 7.52 16.15
N GLN A 44 9.24 6.94 15.12
CA GLN A 44 9.30 7.45 13.74
C GLN A 44 8.66 8.84 13.61
N GLU A 45 7.62 9.13 14.39
CA GLU A 45 6.96 10.44 14.45
C GLU A 45 7.68 11.44 15.38
N GLY A 46 8.88 11.11 15.86
CA GLY A 46 9.64 11.99 16.75
C GLY A 46 9.19 11.94 18.21
N ALA A 47 8.55 10.85 18.61
CA ALA A 47 8.11 10.57 19.98
C ALA A 47 7.22 11.70 20.59
N PRO A 48 6.12 12.09 19.92
CA PRO A 48 5.28 13.19 20.38
C PRO A 48 4.65 12.89 21.74
N VAL A 49 4.73 13.85 22.66
CA VAL A 49 4.03 13.79 23.96
C VAL A 49 2.71 14.52 23.83
N ILE A 50 1.62 13.82 24.08
CA ILE A 50 0.27 14.37 23.96
C ILE A 50 -0.50 14.31 25.26
N ASN A 51 -1.43 15.24 25.46
CA ASN A 51 -2.31 15.28 26.61
C ASN A 51 -3.63 14.56 26.30
N TYR A 52 -3.60 13.24 26.31
CA TYR A 52 -4.75 12.37 26.09
C TYR A 52 -4.84 11.33 27.21
N ALA A 53 -6.04 11.00 27.67
CA ALA A 53 -6.21 9.98 28.69
C ALA A 53 -5.89 8.59 28.13
N LEU A 54 -4.99 7.85 28.75
CA LEU A 54 -4.70 6.48 28.32
C LEU A 54 -5.94 5.59 28.56
N PRO A 55 -6.55 5.05 27.50
CA PRO A 55 -7.82 4.31 27.64
C PRO A 55 -7.65 2.85 28.10
N PHE A 56 -6.41 2.43 28.39
CA PHE A 56 -6.06 1.06 28.69
C PHE A 56 -5.43 0.93 30.07
N THR A 57 -5.70 -0.19 30.77
CA THR A 57 -5.28 -0.45 32.16
C THR A 57 -4.10 -1.41 32.30
N ASP A 58 -3.60 -1.95 31.18
CA ASP A 58 -2.55 -2.98 31.13
C ASP A 58 -1.28 -2.52 30.43
N VAL A 59 -1.14 -1.23 30.22
CA VAL A 59 0.04 -0.62 29.58
C VAL A 59 0.98 -0.13 30.67
N ALA A 60 2.25 -0.52 30.60
CA ALA A 60 3.28 -0.04 31.51
C ALA A 60 3.64 1.43 31.25
N ASP A 61 4.15 2.13 32.25
CA ASP A 61 4.53 3.54 32.15
C ASP A 61 5.54 3.79 31.02
N THR A 62 6.42 2.83 30.75
CA THR A 62 7.44 2.89 29.68
C THR A 62 6.85 2.97 28.27
N ALA A 63 5.67 2.40 28.06
CA ALA A 63 4.97 2.40 26.78
C ALA A 63 3.78 3.38 26.76
N ALA A 64 3.47 3.99 27.88
CA ALA A 64 2.25 4.78 28.05
C ALA A 64 2.13 5.92 27.03
N ASP A 65 3.21 6.64 26.73
CA ASP A 65 3.17 7.77 25.80
C ASP A 65 2.97 7.32 24.36
N ALA A 66 3.62 6.24 23.93
CA ALA A 66 3.46 5.67 22.61
C ALA A 66 2.02 5.16 22.38
N VAL A 67 1.49 4.41 23.34
CA VAL A 67 0.13 3.85 23.25
C VAL A 67 -0.93 4.95 23.35
N ARG A 68 -0.71 5.97 24.19
CA ARG A 68 -1.58 7.16 24.29
C ARG A 68 -1.68 7.89 22.98
N TRP A 69 -0.53 8.16 22.34
CA TRP A 69 -0.48 8.80 21.03
C TRP A 69 -1.22 7.96 19.97
N ALA A 70 -0.94 6.67 19.89
CA ALA A 70 -1.56 5.79 18.91
C ALA A 70 -3.08 5.65 19.09
N ALA A 71 -3.56 5.70 20.35
CA ALA A 71 -4.98 5.65 20.66
C ALA A 71 -5.69 6.97 20.26
N GLU A 72 -5.08 8.12 20.57
CA GLU A 72 -5.59 9.44 20.17
C GLU A 72 -5.63 9.59 18.65
N ALA A 73 -4.56 9.19 17.97
CA ALA A 73 -4.44 9.19 16.51
C ALA A 73 -5.34 8.13 15.84
N LYS A 74 -6.09 7.31 16.61
CA LYS A 74 -6.96 6.23 16.13
C LYS A 74 -6.23 5.13 15.34
N ILE A 75 -4.91 5.05 15.50
CA ILE A 75 -4.08 3.99 14.90
C ILE A 75 -4.38 2.65 15.58
N VAL A 76 -4.64 2.66 16.90
CA VAL A 76 -5.02 1.47 17.64
C VAL A 76 -6.36 1.64 18.37
N SER A 77 -7.01 0.51 18.55
CA SER A 77 -8.12 0.33 19.49
C SER A 77 -7.81 -0.85 20.40
N GLY A 78 -8.39 -0.86 21.61
CA GLY A 78 -8.33 -2.02 22.48
C GLY A 78 -9.33 -3.10 22.07
N TYR A 79 -9.36 -4.17 22.85
CA TYR A 79 -10.23 -5.32 22.63
C TYR A 79 -11.65 -5.16 23.21
N GLY A 80 -12.06 -3.92 23.54
CA GLY A 80 -13.40 -3.62 24.09
C GLY A 80 -13.56 -3.86 25.59
N ASN A 81 -12.51 -4.36 26.27
CA ASN A 81 -12.48 -4.68 27.70
C ASN A 81 -11.56 -3.74 28.50
N GLY A 82 -11.12 -2.61 27.92
CA GLY A 82 -10.16 -1.69 28.53
C GLY A 82 -8.71 -2.20 28.53
N LYS A 83 -8.41 -3.20 27.69
CA LYS A 83 -7.08 -3.78 27.51
C LYS A 83 -6.52 -3.45 26.13
N PHE A 84 -5.20 -3.23 26.09
CA PHE A 84 -4.41 -3.06 24.89
C PHE A 84 -3.67 -4.34 24.49
N GLU A 85 -3.31 -5.17 25.49
CA GLU A 85 -2.52 -6.39 25.37
C GLU A 85 -1.13 -6.13 24.75
N PRO A 86 -0.28 -5.30 25.39
CA PRO A 86 0.99 -4.83 24.85
C PRO A 86 1.94 -5.97 24.46
N ASN A 87 2.00 -7.03 25.29
CA ASN A 87 2.91 -8.16 25.10
C ASN A 87 2.38 -9.25 24.13
N GLN A 88 1.17 -9.07 23.58
CA GLN A 88 0.65 -10.01 22.60
C GLN A 88 1.45 -9.91 21.30
N LYS A 89 1.86 -11.07 20.77
CA LYS A 89 2.50 -11.14 19.47
C LYS A 89 1.54 -10.62 18.40
N ILE A 90 2.04 -9.71 17.54
CA ILE A 90 1.23 -9.12 16.48
C ILE A 90 0.99 -10.14 15.35
N THR A 91 -0.25 -10.27 14.90
CA THR A 91 -0.56 -11.05 13.71
C THR A 91 -0.48 -10.23 12.45
N ARG A 92 -0.38 -10.89 11.28
CA ARG A 92 -0.31 -10.19 9.99
C ARG A 92 -1.53 -9.32 9.75
N GLU A 93 -2.74 -9.79 10.04
CA GLU A 93 -3.96 -8.99 9.87
C GLU A 93 -4.03 -7.79 10.83
N GLN A 94 -3.53 -7.96 12.08
CA GLN A 94 -3.45 -6.87 13.04
C GLN A 94 -2.43 -5.82 12.62
N LEU A 95 -1.26 -6.25 12.12
CA LEU A 95 -0.24 -5.36 11.60
C LEU A 95 -0.75 -4.58 10.38
N ALA A 96 -1.43 -5.26 9.44
CA ALA A 96 -2.07 -4.60 8.31
C ALA A 96 -3.03 -3.51 8.77
N ALA A 97 -3.90 -3.81 9.76
CA ALA A 97 -4.86 -2.84 10.28
C ALA A 97 -4.19 -1.63 10.97
N ILE A 98 -3.08 -1.84 11.68
CA ILE A 98 -2.29 -0.75 12.28
C ILE A 98 -1.64 0.09 11.19
N PHE A 99 -0.97 -0.51 10.21
CA PHE A 99 -0.30 0.22 9.14
C PHE A 99 -1.28 0.97 8.22
N TYR A 100 -2.44 0.39 7.92
CA TYR A 100 -3.51 1.05 7.19
C TYR A 100 -3.98 2.34 7.88
N ARG A 101 -4.23 2.26 9.20
CA ARG A 101 -4.64 3.44 9.98
C ARG A 101 -3.51 4.44 10.16
N TYR A 102 -2.27 3.98 10.27
CA TYR A 102 -1.11 4.85 10.31
C TYR A 102 -0.90 5.57 8.98
N ALA A 103 -1.06 4.88 7.84
CA ALA A 103 -1.02 5.50 6.52
C ALA A 103 -2.11 6.59 6.38
N ALA A 104 -3.35 6.31 6.81
CA ALA A 104 -4.42 7.30 6.85
C ALA A 104 -4.10 8.49 7.78
N TYR A 105 -3.51 8.24 8.96
CA TYR A 105 -3.03 9.29 9.86
C TYR A 105 -1.99 10.20 9.20
N LYS A 106 -1.11 9.64 8.35
CA LYS A 106 -0.11 10.38 7.56
C LYS A 106 -0.72 11.11 6.36
N GLY A 107 -2.01 10.96 6.10
CA GLY A 107 -2.67 11.52 4.91
C GLY A 107 -2.30 10.79 3.61
N TYR A 108 -1.79 9.56 3.71
CA TYR A 108 -1.54 8.74 2.52
C TYR A 108 -2.84 8.16 1.98
N ASP A 109 -2.89 7.96 0.68
CA ASP A 109 -4.03 7.32 0.04
C ASP A 109 -4.13 5.85 0.47
N VAL A 110 -5.20 5.54 1.17
CA VAL A 110 -5.50 4.18 1.62
C VAL A 110 -6.57 3.50 0.76
N SER A 111 -7.06 4.16 -0.30
CA SER A 111 -7.95 3.58 -1.30
C SER A 111 -7.17 2.71 -2.31
N VAL A 112 -5.86 2.94 -2.42
CA VAL A 112 -4.98 2.07 -3.21
C VAL A 112 -5.18 0.62 -2.79
N GLY A 113 -5.61 -0.21 -3.74
CA GLY A 113 -5.83 -1.63 -3.49
C GLY A 113 -7.23 -2.01 -2.99
N GLU A 114 -8.19 -1.08 -2.86
CA GLU A 114 -9.59 -1.41 -2.55
C GLU A 114 -10.16 -2.53 -3.46
N ASN A 115 -9.71 -2.57 -4.70
CA ASN A 115 -10.08 -3.56 -5.69
C ASN A 115 -9.12 -4.76 -5.76
N THR A 116 -8.14 -4.85 -4.84
CA THR A 116 -7.23 -6.00 -4.81
C THR A 116 -8.02 -7.27 -4.54
N ASN A 117 -7.91 -8.22 -5.45
CA ASN A 117 -8.61 -9.50 -5.32
C ASN A 117 -7.90 -10.39 -4.29
N ILE A 118 -8.30 -10.28 -3.04
CA ILE A 118 -7.80 -11.14 -1.95
C ILE A 118 -8.46 -12.53 -1.92
N LEU A 119 -9.54 -12.74 -2.68
CA LEU A 119 -10.24 -14.03 -2.76
C LEU A 119 -9.45 -15.09 -3.56
N SER A 120 -8.38 -14.69 -4.23
CA SER A 120 -7.44 -15.60 -4.89
C SER A 120 -6.55 -16.37 -3.91
N PHE A 121 -6.43 -15.90 -2.66
CA PHE A 121 -5.67 -16.61 -1.63
C PHE A 121 -6.46 -17.79 -1.07
N ALA A 122 -5.77 -18.91 -0.85
CA ALA A 122 -6.38 -20.14 -0.37
C ALA A 122 -6.99 -20.03 1.04
N ASP A 123 -6.48 -19.10 1.86
CA ASP A 123 -6.91 -18.82 3.23
C ASP A 123 -7.66 -17.48 3.38
N ALA A 124 -8.20 -16.95 2.29
CA ALA A 124 -8.96 -15.69 2.32
C ALA A 124 -10.13 -15.71 3.30
N SER A 125 -10.75 -16.88 3.51
CA SER A 125 -11.84 -17.06 4.47
C SER A 125 -11.42 -16.91 5.94
N ASP A 126 -10.13 -16.99 6.24
CA ASP A 126 -9.59 -16.89 7.59
C ASP A 126 -9.30 -15.43 7.99
N ILE A 127 -9.40 -14.50 7.03
CA ILE A 127 -9.26 -13.07 7.29
C ILE A 127 -10.46 -12.57 8.09
N THR A 128 -10.18 -11.95 9.25
CA THR A 128 -11.23 -11.36 10.07
C THR A 128 -11.88 -10.16 9.33
N PRO A 129 -13.22 -10.00 9.34
CA PRO A 129 -13.90 -8.96 8.56
C PRO A 129 -13.37 -7.53 8.77
N TYR A 130 -12.89 -7.18 9.97
CA TYR A 130 -12.33 -5.85 10.25
C TYR A 130 -11.02 -5.59 9.51
N ALA A 131 -10.29 -6.63 9.15
CA ALA A 131 -8.97 -6.54 8.53
C ALA A 131 -9.03 -6.56 7.00
N ILE A 132 -10.17 -6.90 6.40
CA ILE A 132 -10.31 -7.02 4.95
C ILE A 132 -9.82 -5.77 4.21
N PRO A 133 -10.27 -4.53 4.51
CA PRO A 133 -9.80 -3.34 3.80
C PRO A 133 -8.30 -3.12 3.98
N ALA A 134 -7.77 -3.39 5.17
CA ALA A 134 -6.35 -3.23 5.46
C ALA A 134 -5.48 -4.26 4.73
N ILE A 135 -5.94 -5.50 4.61
CA ILE A 135 -5.27 -6.55 3.83
C ILE A 135 -5.28 -6.21 2.34
N GLN A 136 -6.43 -5.76 1.80
CA GLN A 136 -6.53 -5.31 0.42
C GLN A 136 -5.54 -4.18 0.13
N TRP A 137 -5.53 -3.16 0.99
CA TRP A 137 -4.57 -2.06 0.90
C TRP A 137 -3.13 -2.55 1.00
N ALA A 138 -2.80 -3.41 1.97
CA ALA A 138 -1.42 -3.85 2.20
C ALA A 138 -0.84 -4.64 1.02
N TYR A 139 -1.66 -5.42 0.33
CA TYR A 139 -1.26 -6.12 -0.90
C TYR A 139 -1.26 -5.19 -2.11
N GLY A 140 -2.30 -4.37 -2.29
CA GLY A 140 -2.41 -3.44 -3.42
C GLY A 140 -1.33 -2.36 -3.43
N SER A 141 -0.92 -1.89 -2.25
CA SER A 141 0.19 -0.92 -2.09
C SER A 141 1.58 -1.56 -2.04
N GLY A 142 1.68 -2.90 -2.08
CA GLY A 142 2.95 -3.61 -2.00
C GLY A 142 3.63 -3.55 -0.63
N VAL A 143 2.94 -3.11 0.42
CA VAL A 143 3.43 -3.16 1.81
C VAL A 143 3.64 -4.59 2.24
N PHE A 144 2.67 -5.46 1.96
CA PHE A 144 2.81 -6.89 2.14
C PHE A 144 3.31 -7.54 0.85
N LEU A 145 4.40 -8.29 0.97
CA LEU A 145 4.81 -9.27 -0.02
C LEU A 145 4.29 -10.61 0.50
N GLY A 146 3.22 -11.10 -0.12
CA GLY A 146 2.68 -12.41 0.21
C GLY A 146 3.49 -13.55 -0.44
N THR A 147 3.24 -14.77 0.02
CA THR A 147 3.35 -15.92 -0.87
C THR A 147 2.22 -15.77 -1.90
N GLU A 148 2.42 -16.23 -3.13
CA GLU A 148 1.39 -16.14 -4.18
C GLU A 148 0.09 -16.89 -3.81
N GLU A 149 0.09 -17.69 -2.75
CA GLU A 149 -0.97 -18.63 -2.40
C GLU A 149 -1.70 -18.31 -1.08
N TYR A 150 -1.04 -17.71 -0.08
CA TYR A 150 -1.59 -17.52 1.28
C TYR A 150 -1.36 -16.11 1.83
N VAL A 151 -2.36 -15.57 2.54
CA VAL A 151 -2.26 -14.35 3.34
C VAL A 151 -1.61 -14.61 4.69
N LEU A 152 -1.92 -15.75 5.30
CA LEU A 152 -1.55 -16.12 6.67
C LEU A 152 -1.99 -15.09 7.72
N PRO A 153 -3.29 -14.72 7.81
CA PRO A 153 -3.76 -13.58 8.60
C PRO A 153 -3.42 -13.69 10.08
N SER A 154 -3.46 -14.90 10.63
CA SER A 154 -3.20 -15.17 12.06
C SER A 154 -1.72 -15.46 12.39
N ALA A 155 -0.82 -15.49 11.39
CA ALA A 155 0.59 -15.74 11.63
C ALA A 155 1.23 -14.55 12.37
N ALA A 156 2.10 -14.86 13.34
CA ALA A 156 2.91 -13.85 14.01
C ALA A 156 3.96 -13.27 13.06
N VAL A 157 4.29 -11.99 13.22
CA VAL A 157 5.22 -11.26 12.35
C VAL A 157 6.53 -11.02 13.10
N ALA A 158 7.66 -11.29 12.46
CA ALA A 158 8.98 -11.02 13.05
C ALA A 158 9.28 -9.51 13.07
N GLU A 159 10.04 -9.02 14.07
CA GLU A 159 10.43 -7.60 14.19
C GLU A 159 11.13 -7.06 12.93
N ALA A 160 12.02 -7.86 12.34
CA ALA A 160 12.71 -7.48 11.10
C ALA A 160 11.74 -7.31 9.91
N GLU A 161 10.68 -8.11 9.87
CA GLU A 161 9.63 -8.03 8.85
C GLU A 161 8.78 -6.78 9.06
N VAL A 162 8.37 -6.47 10.30
CA VAL A 162 7.67 -5.22 10.66
C VAL A 162 8.46 -4.00 10.18
N THR A 163 9.76 -3.96 10.47
CA THR A 163 10.64 -2.85 10.07
C THR A 163 10.72 -2.72 8.53
N THR A 164 10.78 -3.84 7.82
CA THR A 164 10.83 -3.86 6.35
C THR A 164 9.52 -3.37 5.75
N MET A 165 8.39 -3.80 6.29
CA MET A 165 7.06 -3.37 5.86
C MET A 165 6.83 -1.89 6.16
N LEU A 166 7.25 -1.41 7.34
CA LEU A 166 7.11 0.00 7.71
C LEU A 166 7.84 0.93 6.75
N LYS A 167 9.03 0.57 6.29
CA LYS A 167 9.74 1.35 5.27
C LYS A 167 8.92 1.54 3.99
N LYS A 168 8.12 0.55 3.60
CA LYS A 168 7.24 0.66 2.43
C LYS A 168 6.02 1.54 2.68
N VAL A 169 5.49 1.55 3.91
CA VAL A 169 4.40 2.46 4.30
C VAL A 169 4.86 3.91 4.28
N THR A 170 6.11 4.17 4.70
CA THR A 170 6.63 5.53 4.93
C THR A 170 7.39 6.11 3.74
N VAL A 171 7.68 5.32 2.72
CA VAL A 171 8.18 5.83 1.44
C VAL A 171 6.98 6.24 0.62
N PRO A 172 6.76 7.55 0.36
CA PRO A 172 5.80 7.95 -0.66
C PRO A 172 6.19 7.17 -1.93
N PRO A 173 5.22 6.68 -2.73
CA PRO A 173 5.54 6.03 -3.98
C PRO A 173 6.54 6.91 -4.71
N ALA A 174 7.63 6.31 -5.19
CA ALA A 174 8.69 7.06 -5.87
C ALA A 174 8.01 7.86 -6.97
N ALA A 175 8.30 9.17 -7.01
CA ALA A 175 7.79 10.04 -8.05
C ALA A 175 8.07 9.39 -9.40
N THR A 176 7.02 8.99 -10.11
CA THR A 176 7.12 8.25 -11.36
C THR A 176 6.74 9.17 -12.52
N VAL A 177 7.63 9.34 -13.50
CA VAL A 177 7.25 9.97 -14.75
C VAL A 177 6.26 9.03 -15.44
N VAL A 178 5.02 9.46 -15.56
CA VAL A 178 3.93 8.67 -16.17
C VAL A 178 3.73 9.03 -17.64
N ALA A 179 4.08 10.27 -18.04
CA ALA A 179 4.08 10.72 -19.43
C ALA A 179 5.11 11.84 -19.62
N GLU A 180 5.68 11.96 -20.82
CA GLU A 180 6.61 13.03 -21.17
C GLU A 180 6.57 13.36 -22.66
N ILE A 181 6.91 14.61 -22.98
CA ILE A 181 7.20 15.12 -24.33
C ILE A 181 8.59 15.74 -24.26
N PRO A 182 9.67 14.94 -24.41
CA PRO A 182 11.03 15.37 -24.12
C PRO A 182 11.51 16.55 -25.00
N GLU A 183 11.10 16.59 -26.26
CA GLU A 183 11.44 17.65 -27.21
C GLU A 183 10.91 19.03 -26.82
N GLU A 184 9.86 19.05 -25.99
CA GLU A 184 9.25 20.28 -25.45
C GLU A 184 9.58 20.54 -24.00
N SER A 185 10.35 19.64 -23.36
CA SER A 185 10.66 19.69 -21.93
C SER A 185 9.40 19.66 -21.05
N ILE A 186 8.42 18.84 -21.45
CA ILE A 186 7.18 18.63 -20.72
C ILE A 186 7.20 17.25 -20.07
N SER A 187 6.82 17.16 -18.81
CA SER A 187 6.69 15.89 -18.08
C SER A 187 5.52 15.92 -17.11
N LEU A 188 4.87 14.77 -16.97
CA LEU A 188 3.85 14.51 -15.97
C LEU A 188 4.38 13.47 -14.99
N VAL A 189 4.49 13.88 -13.73
CA VAL A 189 5.05 13.07 -12.64
C VAL A 189 3.95 12.74 -11.64
N TYR A 190 3.71 11.48 -11.43
CA TYR A 190 2.85 10.99 -10.36
C TYR A 190 3.62 10.95 -9.04
N LYS A 191 3.06 11.56 -8.00
CA LYS A 191 3.65 11.64 -6.64
C LYS A 191 2.98 10.71 -5.64
N GLY A 192 1.98 9.93 -6.09
CA GLY A 192 1.11 9.16 -5.21
C GLY A 192 -0.12 9.95 -4.74
N ASN A 193 -1.12 9.23 -4.22
CA ASN A 193 -2.32 9.83 -3.64
C ASN A 193 -3.03 10.81 -4.59
N GLU A 194 -3.23 10.37 -5.85
CA GLU A 194 -3.87 11.19 -6.90
C GLU A 194 -3.12 12.51 -7.22
N ASN A 195 -1.94 12.73 -6.61
CA ASN A 195 -1.16 13.95 -6.82
C ASN A 195 -0.26 13.81 -8.05
N PHE A 196 -0.37 14.79 -8.94
CA PHE A 196 0.45 14.92 -10.14
C PHE A 196 1.17 16.25 -10.13
N VAL A 197 2.34 16.29 -10.77
CA VAL A 197 3.08 17.49 -11.10
C VAL A 197 3.28 17.50 -12.60
N LEU A 198 2.66 18.46 -13.27
CA LEU A 198 2.94 18.80 -14.66
C LEU A 198 4.06 19.83 -14.68
N THR A 199 5.09 19.58 -15.47
CA THR A 199 6.20 20.51 -15.69
C THR A 199 6.23 20.87 -17.16
N SER A 200 6.32 22.15 -17.45
CA SER A 200 6.61 22.67 -18.80
C SER A 200 7.77 23.65 -18.68
N LYS A 201 8.94 23.31 -19.23
CA LYS A 201 10.17 24.07 -19.05
C LYS A 201 10.49 24.31 -17.58
N ASP A 202 10.39 25.57 -17.12
CA ASP A 202 10.67 25.97 -15.73
C ASP A 202 9.40 26.18 -14.87
N VAL A 203 8.21 25.98 -15.46
CA VAL A 203 6.92 26.15 -14.79
C VAL A 203 6.43 24.79 -14.30
N GLN A 204 5.86 24.76 -13.10
CA GLN A 204 5.27 23.54 -12.51
C GLN A 204 3.89 23.85 -11.98
N GLU A 205 2.95 22.95 -12.25
CA GLU A 205 1.61 22.95 -11.67
C GLU A 205 1.36 21.62 -10.96
N GLN A 206 0.79 21.71 -9.76
CA GLN A 206 0.43 20.54 -8.96
C GLN A 206 -1.09 20.44 -8.87
N PHE A 207 -1.63 19.28 -9.20
CA PHE A 207 -3.06 19.03 -9.22
C PHE A 207 -3.37 17.59 -8.82
N GLN A 208 -4.65 17.31 -8.62
CA GLN A 208 -5.14 15.98 -8.26
C GLN A 208 -6.00 15.41 -9.39
N LEU A 209 -5.72 14.15 -9.77
CA LEU A 209 -6.56 13.38 -10.69
C LEU A 209 -6.84 12.01 -10.08
N ASN A 210 -8.11 11.68 -9.99
CA ASN A 210 -8.54 10.31 -9.70
C ASN A 210 -8.51 9.51 -11.00
N CYS A 211 -7.41 8.81 -11.26
CA CYS A 211 -7.22 8.05 -12.49
C CYS A 211 -6.33 6.83 -12.28
N LEU A 212 -6.37 5.91 -13.24
CA LEU A 212 -5.46 4.79 -13.32
C LEU A 212 -4.07 5.27 -13.78
N VAL A 213 -3.01 4.77 -13.13
CA VAL A 213 -1.62 5.19 -13.42
C VAL A 213 -0.74 4.05 -13.94
N ASP A 214 -1.28 2.85 -14.12
CA ASP A 214 -0.53 1.65 -14.45
C ASP A 214 -0.79 1.16 -15.88
N GLY A 215 0.27 0.68 -16.51
CA GLY A 215 0.24 -0.01 -17.80
C GLY A 215 -0.39 0.83 -18.92
N SER A 216 -1.33 0.25 -19.66
CA SER A 216 -1.99 0.89 -20.80
C SER A 216 -3.02 1.96 -20.42
N TYR A 217 -3.27 2.13 -19.12
CA TYR A 217 -4.21 3.12 -18.59
C TYR A 217 -3.53 4.34 -17.99
N ALA A 218 -2.19 4.38 -17.99
CA ALA A 218 -1.44 5.53 -17.52
C ALA A 218 -1.82 6.79 -18.30
N PRO A 219 -1.85 7.97 -17.65
CA PRO A 219 -2.10 9.23 -18.33
C PRO A 219 -1.15 9.46 -19.49
N THR A 220 -1.64 10.11 -20.53
CA THR A 220 -0.86 10.51 -21.71
C THR A 220 -0.87 12.02 -21.89
N LEU A 221 0.17 12.54 -22.55
CA LEU A 221 0.30 13.95 -22.90
C LEU A 221 0.18 14.13 -24.41
N THR A 222 -0.55 15.15 -24.81
CA THR A 222 -0.68 15.57 -26.23
C THR A 222 -0.63 17.08 -26.31
N LEU A 223 -0.03 17.60 -27.39
CA LEU A 223 -0.06 19.02 -27.75
C LEU A 223 -1.02 19.24 -28.89
N ALA A 224 -1.86 20.24 -28.79
CA ALA A 224 -2.76 20.65 -29.87
C ALA A 224 -3.22 22.09 -29.65
N ASP A 225 -3.45 22.82 -30.74
CA ASP A 225 -4.12 24.12 -30.74
C ASP A 225 -5.61 23.89 -31.05
N LEU A 226 -6.40 23.55 -30.02
CA LEU A 226 -7.84 23.32 -30.22
C LEU A 226 -8.68 24.57 -30.06
N ASN A 227 -8.14 25.64 -29.46
CA ASN A 227 -8.81 26.94 -29.38
C ASN A 227 -8.55 27.84 -30.60
N ASN A 228 -7.65 27.43 -31.52
CA ASN A 228 -7.25 28.12 -32.74
C ASN A 228 -6.66 29.52 -32.51
N ASP A 229 -5.92 29.72 -31.41
CA ASP A 229 -5.21 30.97 -31.13
C ASP A 229 -3.77 30.99 -31.66
N GLY A 230 -3.31 29.90 -32.25
CA GLY A 230 -1.99 29.73 -32.86
C GLY A 230 -0.93 29.23 -31.87
N LYS A 231 -1.34 28.77 -30.67
CA LYS A 231 -0.48 28.16 -29.66
C LYS A 231 -0.98 26.77 -29.32
N ASP A 232 -0.06 25.89 -28.98
CA ASP A 232 -0.43 24.56 -28.51
C ASP A 232 -0.70 24.58 -26.99
N GLU A 233 -1.79 23.95 -26.59
CA GLU A 233 -2.07 23.58 -25.21
C GLU A 233 -1.54 22.18 -24.90
N ILE A 234 -1.31 21.92 -23.61
CA ILE A 234 -1.00 20.59 -23.09
C ILE A 234 -2.30 19.90 -22.67
N TYR A 235 -2.63 18.79 -23.31
CA TYR A 235 -3.76 17.95 -22.93
C TYR A 235 -3.25 16.75 -22.14
N VAL A 236 -3.76 16.60 -20.90
CA VAL A 236 -3.58 15.40 -20.06
C VAL A 236 -4.81 14.53 -20.27
N ILE A 237 -4.63 13.39 -20.92
CA ILE A 237 -5.70 12.41 -21.16
C ILE A 237 -5.50 11.28 -20.15
N PHE A 238 -6.53 10.93 -19.41
CA PHE A 238 -6.44 9.96 -18.34
C PHE A 238 -7.67 9.05 -18.25
N THR A 239 -7.47 7.84 -17.72
CA THR A 239 -8.54 6.84 -17.57
C THR A 239 -9.05 6.86 -16.14
N VAL A 240 -10.34 7.17 -15.94
CA VAL A 240 -11.01 7.12 -14.61
C VAL A 240 -11.59 5.76 -14.29
N GLY A 241 -11.78 4.89 -15.26
CA GLY A 241 -12.29 3.54 -15.05
C GLY A 241 -12.22 2.69 -16.30
N ALA A 242 -11.88 1.42 -16.11
CA ALA A 242 -11.85 0.44 -17.16
C ALA A 242 -12.38 -0.90 -16.67
N GLY A 243 -13.11 -1.63 -17.52
CA GLY A 243 -13.67 -2.93 -17.21
C GLY A 243 -14.18 -3.65 -18.45
N SER A 244 -14.79 -4.81 -18.24
CA SER A 244 -15.33 -5.61 -19.35
C SER A 244 -16.40 -4.84 -20.14
N GLY A 245 -15.99 -4.24 -21.26
CA GLY A 245 -16.91 -3.58 -22.18
C GLY A 245 -17.15 -2.09 -21.93
N PHE A 246 -16.37 -1.44 -21.02
CA PHE A 246 -16.39 0.01 -20.88
C PHE A 246 -14.99 0.57 -20.61
N HIS A 247 -14.79 1.80 -21.07
CA HIS A 247 -13.59 2.59 -20.83
C HIS A 247 -14.05 4.04 -20.69
N VAL A 248 -13.64 4.72 -19.62
CA VAL A 248 -14.00 6.11 -19.33
C VAL A 248 -12.73 6.92 -19.27
N GLU A 249 -12.62 7.89 -20.15
CA GLU A 249 -11.50 8.84 -20.19
C GLU A 249 -11.93 10.22 -19.72
N GLY A 250 -11.01 10.93 -19.10
CA GLY A 250 -11.08 12.35 -18.81
C GLY A 250 -9.98 13.11 -19.51
N ILE A 251 -10.20 14.39 -19.72
CA ILE A 251 -9.23 15.30 -20.34
C ILE A 251 -9.17 16.57 -19.51
N VAL A 252 -7.94 17.03 -19.22
CA VAL A 252 -7.66 18.36 -18.67
C VAL A 252 -6.67 19.04 -19.58
N ALA A 253 -6.85 20.32 -19.83
CA ALA A 253 -5.98 21.11 -20.70
C ALA A 253 -5.31 22.25 -19.93
N TYR A 254 -4.06 22.53 -20.27
CA TYR A 254 -3.25 23.58 -19.67
C TYR A 254 -2.57 24.43 -20.74
N ASP A 255 -2.50 25.75 -20.48
CA ASP A 255 -1.62 26.62 -21.27
C ASP A 255 -0.17 26.11 -21.16
N LYS A 256 0.52 25.99 -22.29
CA LYS A 256 1.86 25.40 -22.35
C LYS A 256 2.93 26.26 -21.65
N GLU A 257 2.71 27.58 -21.55
CA GLU A 257 3.70 28.51 -21.00
C GLU A 257 3.44 28.82 -19.52
N THR A 258 2.16 28.94 -19.14
CA THR A 258 1.76 29.36 -17.78
C THR A 258 1.29 28.20 -16.91
N LEU A 259 0.89 27.09 -17.51
CA LEU A 259 0.19 25.96 -16.88
C LEU A 259 -1.12 26.36 -16.20
N GLU A 260 -1.74 27.47 -16.61
CA GLU A 260 -3.11 27.76 -16.23
C GLU A 260 -4.06 26.75 -16.89
N GLU A 261 -5.01 26.23 -16.10
CA GLU A 261 -5.99 25.24 -16.57
C GLU A 261 -6.99 25.89 -17.54
N TYR A 262 -7.20 25.24 -18.69
CA TYR A 262 -8.24 25.60 -19.65
C TYR A 262 -9.48 24.74 -19.45
N PHE A 263 -10.63 25.36 -19.52
CA PHE A 263 -11.90 24.65 -19.60
C PHE A 263 -12.01 23.96 -20.97
N VAL A 264 -12.07 22.63 -20.97
CA VAL A 264 -12.37 21.83 -22.16
C VAL A 264 -13.88 21.58 -22.19
N PRO A 265 -14.62 22.17 -23.14
CA PRO A 265 -16.06 21.92 -23.24
C PRO A 265 -16.34 20.43 -23.49
N ASP A 266 -17.40 19.90 -22.88
CA ASP A 266 -17.86 18.54 -23.17
C ASP A 266 -18.19 18.44 -24.68
N PRO A 267 -17.61 17.48 -25.42
CA PRO A 267 -17.90 17.31 -26.83
C PRO A 267 -19.37 17.20 -27.18
N ARG A 268 -20.20 16.81 -26.21
CA ARG A 268 -21.68 16.73 -26.35
C ARG A 268 -22.35 18.11 -26.32
N GLU A 269 -21.71 19.12 -25.72
CA GLU A 269 -22.20 20.50 -25.66
C GLU A 269 -21.83 21.32 -26.89
N ILE A 270 -20.84 20.87 -27.69
CA ILE A 270 -20.40 21.53 -28.92
C ILE A 270 -21.29 21.16 -30.10
N ALA A 271 -22.13 20.11 -29.99
CA ALA A 271 -22.93 19.57 -31.09
C ALA A 271 -24.34 20.21 -31.21
N GLU A 272 -24.66 21.26 -30.47
CA GLU A 272 -25.86 22.08 -30.61
C GLU A 272 -25.50 23.38 -31.40
#